data_51b757d2fdd77af6a23e6064c650960a
#
_entry.id   51b757d2fdd77af6a23e6064c650960a
#
_cell.length_a   1.000
_cell.length_b   1.000
_cell.length_c   1.000
_cell.angle_alpha   90.00
_cell.angle_beta   90.00
_cell.angle_gamma   90.00
#
_symmetry.space_group_name_H-M   'P 1'
#
loop_
_entity.id
_entity.type
_entity.pdbx_description
1 polymer ?
#
loop_
_entity_poly.entity_id
_entity_poly.type
_entity_poly.pdbx_seq_one_letter_code
_entity_poly.pdbx_strand_id
1 'polypeptide(L)'
;VSALVIIRFLFGVADGPYPAAALKQVALDQPKKKRAQLTALLMSSNYAGAAIAPFIIVQVIAASGWRSAFYYLGAFGIILVGLYAMSDRKVTTDTKKATTHKINWRKLDARVWLFVILGLALNVITKGLETWMPIYFLTSQHLELKKLAWLVPLPTIAGGIAAAISGYLMVHLFKKKEVLMLITACVLTLLFMFGLFRSQSLFWIVSFQILTYFAKSLAFTGIFDFASQVLHDDSYGSAIGIINFGGQLGGFVGPLLIGWIVQLTGSYSAAFLGLVISAVIAVITSFCIKRDR
;
A
#
# COMPACT_ATOMS: atom_id res chain seq x y z
N VAL A 1 -25.34 -0.57 -11.02
CA VAL A 1 -23.97 0.00 -11.01
C VAL A 1 -23.90 1.18 -10.04
N SER A 2 -24.80 2.16 -10.13
CA SER A 2 -24.77 3.39 -9.31
C SER A 2 -24.77 3.11 -7.79
N ALA A 3 -25.61 2.17 -7.32
CA ALA A 3 -25.65 1.79 -5.91
C ALA A 3 -24.32 1.24 -5.41
N LEU A 4 -23.63 0.41 -6.20
CA LEU A 4 -22.30 -0.13 -5.85
C LEU A 4 -21.25 0.97 -5.75
N VAL A 5 -21.31 1.98 -6.62
CA VAL A 5 -20.39 3.12 -6.60
C VAL A 5 -20.61 3.93 -5.32
N ILE A 6 -21.86 4.22 -4.97
CA ILE A 6 -22.20 4.97 -3.74
C ILE A 6 -21.75 4.21 -2.49
N ILE A 7 -22.04 2.89 -2.41
CA ILE A 7 -21.60 2.06 -1.28
C ILE A 7 -20.08 2.04 -1.15
N ARG A 8 -19.35 1.90 -2.27
CA ARG A 8 -17.89 1.95 -2.28
C ARG A 8 -17.32 3.29 -1.85
N PHE A 9 -17.98 4.39 -2.26
CA PHE A 9 -17.60 5.73 -1.82
C PHE A 9 -17.78 5.90 -0.31
N LEU A 10 -18.95 5.52 0.22
CA LEU A 10 -19.22 5.59 1.67
C LEU A 10 -18.27 4.70 2.47
N PHE A 11 -17.96 3.51 1.97
CA PHE A 11 -16.96 2.64 2.58
C PHE A 11 -15.60 3.31 2.61
N GLY A 12 -15.16 3.92 1.51
CA GLY A 12 -13.88 4.64 1.45
C GLY A 12 -13.79 5.83 2.41
N VAL A 13 -14.89 6.57 2.60
CA VAL A 13 -14.98 7.64 3.59
C VAL A 13 -14.84 7.11 5.03
N ALA A 14 -15.44 5.96 5.32
CA ALA A 14 -15.37 5.33 6.64
C ALA A 14 -13.99 4.71 6.91
N ASP A 15 -13.36 4.08 5.91
CA ASP A 15 -12.05 3.41 6.01
C ASP A 15 -10.88 4.40 6.02
N GLY A 16 -11.02 5.55 5.35
CA GLY A 16 -9.94 6.53 5.16
C GLY A 16 -9.21 6.97 6.44
N PRO A 17 -9.90 7.30 7.56
CA PRO A 17 -9.27 7.69 8.81
C PRO A 17 -8.56 6.55 9.56
N TYR A 18 -8.93 5.28 9.29
CA TYR A 18 -8.46 4.13 10.05
C TYR A 18 -6.93 3.99 10.10
N PRO A 19 -6.17 4.03 8.99
CA PRO A 19 -4.72 3.83 9.06
C PRO A 19 -4.01 4.92 9.88
N ALA A 20 -4.44 6.17 9.71
CA ALA A 20 -3.87 7.29 10.46
C ALA A 20 -4.21 7.20 11.96
N ALA A 21 -5.44 6.82 12.30
CA ALA A 21 -5.88 6.63 13.68
C ALA A 21 -5.12 5.48 14.35
N ALA A 22 -4.99 4.33 13.67
CA ALA A 22 -4.28 3.17 14.19
C ALA A 22 -2.79 3.45 14.44
N LEU A 23 -2.11 4.14 13.51
CA LEU A 23 -0.72 4.55 13.66
C LEU A 23 -0.55 5.56 14.81
N LYS A 24 -1.48 6.49 14.95
CA LYS A 24 -1.49 7.46 16.06
C LYS A 24 -1.67 6.74 17.40
N GLN A 25 -2.57 5.76 17.49
CA GLN A 25 -2.81 4.97 18.68
C GLN A 25 -1.52 4.25 19.11
N VAL A 26 -0.85 3.56 18.17
CA VAL A 26 0.45 2.90 18.43
C VAL A 26 1.49 3.91 18.94
N ALA A 27 1.50 5.13 18.37
CA ALA A 27 2.45 6.17 18.78
C ALA A 27 2.15 6.74 20.18
N LEU A 28 0.89 6.77 20.61
CA LEU A 28 0.49 7.26 21.93
C LEU A 28 0.68 6.23 23.03
N ASP A 29 0.28 4.99 22.79
CA ASP A 29 0.20 3.94 23.82
C ASP A 29 1.53 3.23 24.05
N GLN A 30 2.50 3.38 23.15
CA GLN A 30 3.70 2.57 23.20
C GLN A 30 4.99 3.39 23.33
N PRO A 31 5.97 2.89 24.14
CA PRO A 31 7.27 3.53 24.25
C PRO A 31 8.00 3.54 22.90
N LYS A 32 8.78 4.60 22.63
CA LYS A 32 9.48 4.83 21.33
C LYS A 32 10.20 3.58 20.79
N LYS A 33 10.80 2.77 21.68
CA LYS A 33 11.52 1.53 21.28
C LYS A 33 10.62 0.46 20.66
N LYS A 34 9.32 0.40 21.03
CA LYS A 34 8.37 -0.62 20.52
C LYS A 34 7.50 -0.11 19.37
N ARG A 35 7.44 1.21 19.15
CA ARG A 35 6.60 1.81 18.09
C ARG A 35 6.90 1.25 16.72
N ALA A 36 8.18 1.18 16.34
CA ALA A 36 8.59 0.68 15.03
C ALA A 36 8.14 -0.78 14.80
N GLN A 37 8.29 -1.65 15.80
CA GLN A 37 7.87 -3.05 15.70
C GLN A 37 6.35 -3.19 15.56
N LEU A 38 5.59 -2.41 16.34
CA LEU A 38 4.13 -2.47 16.30
C LEU A 38 3.55 -1.81 15.04
N THR A 39 4.19 -0.76 14.54
CA THR A 39 3.86 -0.18 13.24
C THR A 39 4.10 -1.19 12.11
N ALA A 40 5.23 -1.88 12.12
CA ALA A 40 5.54 -2.93 11.15
C ALA A 40 4.53 -4.09 11.24
N LEU A 41 4.15 -4.51 12.45
CA LEU A 41 3.13 -5.55 12.67
C LEU A 41 1.76 -5.11 12.14
N LEU A 42 1.35 -3.86 12.41
CA LEU A 42 0.10 -3.29 11.90
C LEU A 42 0.10 -3.26 10.36
N MET A 43 1.20 -2.83 9.75
CA MET A 43 1.33 -2.80 8.30
C MET A 43 1.35 -4.22 7.69
N SER A 44 2.07 -5.15 8.31
CA SER A 44 2.13 -6.53 7.81
C SER A 44 0.80 -7.26 7.95
N SER A 45 -0.05 -6.95 8.94
CA SER A 45 -1.38 -7.52 9.08
C SER A 45 -2.30 -7.18 7.89
N ASN A 46 -2.16 -5.99 7.31
CA ASN A 46 -2.90 -5.60 6.11
C ASN A 46 -2.51 -6.50 4.91
N TYR A 47 -1.21 -6.74 4.72
CA TYR A 47 -0.73 -7.65 3.68
C TYR A 47 -1.16 -9.10 3.94
N ALA A 48 -1.16 -9.55 5.19
CA ALA A 48 -1.63 -10.89 5.56
C ALA A 48 -3.11 -11.08 5.22
N GLY A 49 -3.95 -10.08 5.56
CA GLY A 49 -5.35 -10.08 5.17
C GLY A 49 -5.55 -10.13 3.66
N ALA A 50 -4.83 -9.30 2.92
CA ALA A 50 -4.89 -9.26 1.46
C ALA A 50 -4.39 -10.56 0.79
N ALA A 51 -3.44 -11.28 1.41
CA ALA A 51 -2.96 -12.56 0.91
C ALA A 51 -3.94 -13.71 1.18
N ILE A 52 -4.59 -13.71 2.36
CA ILE A 52 -5.51 -14.79 2.76
C ILE A 52 -6.90 -14.64 2.13
N ALA A 53 -7.38 -13.40 1.96
CA ALA A 53 -8.72 -13.11 1.48
C ALA A 53 -9.08 -13.81 0.15
N PRO A 54 -8.24 -13.83 -0.90
CA PRO A 54 -8.56 -14.50 -2.17
C PRO A 54 -8.87 -15.99 -2.00
N PHE A 55 -8.13 -16.70 -1.15
CA PHE A 55 -8.38 -18.13 -0.89
C PHE A 55 -9.75 -18.37 -0.27
N ILE A 56 -10.13 -17.56 0.74
CA ILE A 56 -11.42 -17.67 1.40
C ILE A 56 -12.55 -17.28 0.43
N ILE A 57 -12.39 -16.17 -0.27
CA ILE A 57 -13.39 -15.61 -1.17
C ILE A 57 -13.70 -16.58 -2.32
N VAL A 58 -12.68 -17.17 -2.93
CA VAL A 58 -12.87 -18.15 -4.03
C VAL A 58 -13.69 -19.36 -3.57
N GLN A 59 -13.42 -19.90 -2.38
CA GLN A 59 -14.19 -21.02 -1.82
C GLN A 59 -15.65 -20.64 -1.56
N VAL A 60 -15.88 -19.47 -0.99
CA VAL A 60 -17.23 -18.97 -0.72
C VAL A 60 -18.00 -18.74 -2.03
N ILE A 61 -17.36 -18.15 -3.04
CA ILE A 61 -17.99 -17.91 -4.35
C ILE A 61 -18.35 -19.25 -5.02
N ALA A 62 -17.47 -20.23 -4.96
CA ALA A 62 -17.70 -21.55 -5.53
C ALA A 62 -18.85 -22.31 -4.86
N ALA A 63 -19.02 -22.14 -3.54
CA ALA A 63 -20.05 -22.82 -2.77
C ALA A 63 -21.43 -22.11 -2.81
N SER A 64 -21.45 -20.77 -2.78
CA SER A 64 -22.67 -20.00 -2.47
C SER A 64 -22.87 -18.76 -3.35
N GLY A 65 -22.01 -18.57 -4.35
CA GLY A 65 -22.05 -17.43 -5.26
C GLY A 65 -21.41 -16.15 -4.69
N TRP A 66 -21.17 -15.18 -5.56
CA TRP A 66 -20.38 -13.97 -5.22
C TRP A 66 -21.07 -13.05 -4.19
N ARG A 67 -22.41 -13.02 -4.12
CA ARG A 67 -23.13 -12.19 -3.16
C ARG A 67 -22.92 -12.67 -1.72
N SER A 68 -22.79 -13.97 -1.53
CA SER A 68 -22.58 -14.58 -0.20
C SER A 68 -21.24 -14.17 0.40
N ALA A 69 -20.21 -13.91 -0.43
CA ALA A 69 -18.94 -13.41 0.05
C ALA A 69 -19.08 -12.06 0.78
N PHE A 70 -19.91 -11.15 0.28
CA PHE A 70 -20.17 -9.88 0.96
C PHE A 70 -20.92 -10.05 2.29
N TYR A 71 -21.90 -10.96 2.36
CA TYR A 71 -22.62 -11.22 3.61
C TYR A 71 -21.72 -11.84 4.67
N TYR A 72 -20.90 -12.85 4.32
CA TYR A 72 -19.99 -13.47 5.28
C TYR A 72 -18.88 -12.52 5.75
N LEU A 73 -18.28 -11.76 4.84
CA LEU A 73 -17.25 -10.77 5.22
C LEU A 73 -17.85 -9.64 6.06
N GLY A 74 -19.05 -9.18 5.72
CA GLY A 74 -19.77 -8.17 6.52
C GLY A 74 -20.11 -8.67 7.92
N ALA A 75 -20.66 -9.87 8.05
CA ALA A 75 -20.94 -10.49 9.35
C ALA A 75 -19.68 -10.67 10.18
N PHE A 76 -18.60 -11.16 9.57
CA PHE A 76 -17.29 -11.28 10.23
C PHE A 76 -16.77 -9.92 10.72
N GLY A 77 -16.88 -8.88 9.90
CA GLY A 77 -16.52 -7.50 10.28
C GLY A 77 -17.31 -7.01 11.50
N ILE A 78 -18.63 -7.23 11.53
CA ILE A 78 -19.49 -6.85 12.67
C ILE A 78 -19.06 -7.59 13.94
N ILE A 79 -18.75 -8.89 13.85
CA ILE A 79 -18.26 -9.68 14.99
C ILE A 79 -16.95 -9.10 15.52
N LEU A 80 -16.00 -8.77 14.62
CA LEU A 80 -14.71 -8.18 15.03
C LEU A 80 -14.89 -6.82 15.72
N VAL A 81 -15.77 -5.96 15.19
CA VAL A 81 -16.10 -4.68 15.84
C VAL A 81 -16.72 -4.89 17.21
N GLY A 82 -17.63 -5.86 17.36
CA GLY A 82 -18.22 -6.24 18.64
C GLY A 82 -17.17 -6.70 19.66
N LEU A 83 -16.26 -7.59 19.25
CA LEU A 83 -15.15 -8.06 20.09
C LEU A 83 -14.21 -6.91 20.49
N TYR A 84 -13.88 -6.01 19.56
CA TYR A 84 -13.08 -4.83 19.82
C TYR A 84 -13.78 -3.92 20.85
N ALA A 85 -15.05 -3.59 20.65
CA ALA A 85 -15.84 -2.77 21.58
C ALA A 85 -15.92 -3.38 23.00
N MET A 86 -15.96 -4.71 23.10
CA MET A 86 -15.93 -5.41 24.40
C MET A 86 -14.54 -5.36 25.07
N SER A 87 -13.48 -5.38 24.29
CA SER A 87 -12.10 -5.31 24.78
C SER A 87 -11.72 -3.92 25.27
N ASP A 88 -12.28 -2.87 24.65
CA ASP A 88 -11.87 -1.47 24.84
C ASP A 88 -12.56 -0.77 26.04
N ARG A 89 -13.13 -1.56 26.99
CA ARG A 89 -13.82 -1.02 28.18
C ARG A 89 -12.94 -0.22 29.15
N LYS A 90 -11.63 -0.08 28.90
CA LYS A 90 -10.67 0.60 29.79
C LYS A 90 -9.81 1.68 29.13
N VAL A 91 -10.14 2.12 27.94
CA VAL A 91 -9.51 3.36 27.44
C VAL A 91 -10.10 4.49 28.25
N THR A 92 -9.47 4.78 29.38
CA THR A 92 -9.59 6.06 30.03
C THR A 92 -9.24 7.09 28.97
N THR A 93 -10.28 7.73 28.47
CA THR A 93 -10.21 8.92 27.67
C THR A 93 -9.56 10.01 28.50
N ASP A 94 -8.27 9.88 28.78
CA ASP A 94 -7.44 11.02 29.08
C ASP A 94 -7.32 11.77 27.75
N THR A 95 -8.44 12.36 27.36
CA THR A 95 -8.54 13.39 26.36
C THR A 95 -7.76 14.60 26.89
N LYS A 96 -6.44 14.47 27.00
CA LYS A 96 -5.59 15.65 26.80
C LYS A 96 -6.09 16.20 25.48
N LYS A 97 -6.86 17.29 25.58
CA LYS A 97 -7.48 18.03 24.49
C LYS A 97 -6.65 17.83 23.25
N ALA A 98 -7.16 17.07 22.28
CA ALA A 98 -6.59 17.01 20.97
C ALA A 98 -6.64 18.46 20.50
N THR A 99 -5.56 19.18 20.73
CA THR A 99 -5.39 20.51 20.18
C THR A 99 -5.48 20.28 18.69
N THR A 100 -6.61 20.68 18.13
CA THR A 100 -6.82 20.77 16.69
C THR A 100 -5.83 21.81 16.19
N HIS A 101 -4.57 21.42 16.08
CA HIS A 101 -3.57 22.25 15.43
C HIS A 101 -4.05 22.42 13.98
N LYS A 102 -4.53 23.63 13.66
CA LYS A 102 -4.82 24.00 12.27
C LYS A 102 -3.54 23.70 11.47
N ILE A 103 -3.66 22.88 10.45
CA ILE A 103 -2.55 22.54 9.56
C ILE A 103 -1.99 23.85 9.00
N ASN A 104 -0.79 24.20 9.40
CA ASN A 104 -0.11 25.34 8.82
C ASN A 104 0.66 24.88 7.59
N TRP A 105 0.01 24.90 6.44
CA TRP A 105 0.55 24.44 5.16
C TRP A 105 1.90 25.09 4.80
N ARG A 106 2.15 26.33 5.29
CA ARG A 106 3.42 27.06 5.05
C ARG A 106 4.58 26.57 5.90
N LYS A 107 4.28 25.87 7.00
CA LYS A 107 5.30 25.27 7.89
C LYS A 107 5.54 23.79 7.62
N LEU A 108 4.88 23.22 6.62
CA LEU A 108 5.10 21.83 6.25
C LEU A 108 6.48 21.69 5.61
N ASP A 109 7.24 20.69 6.06
CA ASP A 109 8.53 20.36 5.47
C ASP A 109 8.36 20.03 3.98
N ALA A 110 9.21 20.61 3.13
CA ALA A 110 9.17 20.37 1.68
C ALA A 110 9.30 18.88 1.32
N ARG A 111 9.98 18.10 2.16
CA ARG A 111 10.11 16.64 2.00
C ARG A 111 8.78 15.91 2.02
N VAL A 112 7.77 16.44 2.72
CA VAL A 112 6.42 15.84 2.74
C VAL A 112 5.86 15.73 1.34
N TRP A 113 6.03 16.76 0.50
CA TRP A 113 5.57 16.73 -0.89
C TRP A 113 6.32 15.73 -1.76
N LEU A 114 7.62 15.55 -1.52
CA LEU A 114 8.40 14.50 -2.19
C LEU A 114 7.91 13.11 -1.77
N PHE A 115 7.59 12.90 -0.49
CA PHE A 115 6.99 11.65 -0.02
C PHE A 115 5.58 11.40 -0.61
N VAL A 116 4.78 12.45 -0.78
CA VAL A 116 3.47 12.38 -1.46
C VAL A 116 3.64 11.87 -2.90
N ILE A 117 4.53 12.49 -3.67
CA ILE A 117 4.77 12.12 -5.08
C ILE A 117 5.34 10.68 -5.14
N LEU A 118 6.27 10.35 -4.27
CA LEU A 118 6.86 9.02 -4.20
C LEU A 118 5.80 7.96 -3.84
N GLY A 119 4.99 8.23 -2.82
CA GLY A 119 3.91 7.35 -2.40
C GLY A 119 2.85 7.16 -3.48
N LEU A 120 2.49 8.26 -4.19
CA LEU A 120 1.60 8.24 -5.34
C LEU A 120 2.15 7.32 -6.43
N ALA A 121 3.39 7.54 -6.87
CA ALA A 121 4.00 6.77 -7.95
C ALA A 121 4.10 5.28 -7.62
N LEU A 122 4.50 4.92 -6.39
CA LEU A 122 4.58 3.53 -5.95
C LEU A 122 3.19 2.85 -5.86
N ASN A 123 2.15 3.59 -5.44
CA ASN A 123 0.80 3.03 -5.37
C ASN A 123 0.09 2.94 -6.72
N VAL A 124 0.41 3.80 -7.69
CA VAL A 124 -0.01 3.62 -9.09
C VAL A 124 0.44 2.23 -9.59
N ILE A 125 1.69 1.85 -9.34
CA ILE A 125 2.21 0.52 -9.72
C ILE A 125 1.43 -0.59 -8.99
N THR A 126 1.30 -0.46 -7.66
CA THR A 126 0.67 -1.50 -6.85
C THR A 126 -0.77 -1.75 -7.26
N LYS A 127 -1.59 -0.70 -7.21
CA LYS A 127 -3.04 -0.81 -7.44
C LYS A 127 -3.36 -1.05 -8.91
N GLY A 128 -2.50 -0.56 -9.81
CA GLY A 128 -2.55 -0.91 -11.22
C GLY A 128 -2.37 -2.41 -11.44
N LEU A 129 -1.30 -2.99 -10.91
CA LEU A 129 -1.04 -4.43 -11.03
C LEU A 129 -2.09 -5.27 -10.26
N GLU A 130 -2.47 -4.90 -9.04
CA GLU A 130 -3.50 -5.62 -8.27
C GLU A 130 -4.83 -5.75 -9.02
N THR A 131 -5.23 -4.69 -9.71
CA THR A 131 -6.52 -4.66 -10.42
C THR A 131 -6.46 -5.38 -11.75
N TRP A 132 -5.38 -5.21 -12.52
CA TRP A 132 -5.35 -5.63 -13.91
C TRP A 132 -4.59 -6.94 -14.17
N MET A 133 -3.67 -7.35 -13.30
CA MET A 133 -2.95 -8.62 -13.51
C MET A 133 -3.86 -9.85 -13.53
N PRO A 134 -4.89 -9.99 -12.67
CA PRO A 134 -5.83 -11.10 -12.77
C PRO A 134 -6.54 -11.14 -14.12
N ILE A 135 -6.96 -9.98 -14.63
CA ILE A 135 -7.63 -9.86 -15.93
C ILE A 135 -6.65 -10.22 -17.06
N TYR A 136 -5.42 -9.68 -17.01
CA TYR A 136 -4.36 -10.00 -17.97
C TYR A 136 -4.05 -11.50 -18.01
N PHE A 137 -3.96 -12.15 -16.87
CA PHE A 137 -3.74 -13.60 -16.79
C PHE A 137 -4.88 -14.41 -17.42
N LEU A 138 -6.13 -13.99 -17.21
CA LEU A 138 -7.29 -14.64 -17.81
C LEU A 138 -7.39 -14.41 -19.32
N THR A 139 -7.21 -13.17 -19.77
CA THR A 139 -7.49 -12.78 -21.16
C THR A 139 -6.30 -12.98 -22.10
N SER A 140 -5.08 -12.66 -21.64
CA SER A 140 -3.88 -12.70 -22.48
C SER A 140 -3.04 -13.96 -22.28
N GLN A 141 -3.05 -14.55 -21.08
CA GLN A 141 -2.32 -15.76 -20.77
C GLN A 141 -3.22 -17.00 -20.73
N HIS A 142 -4.53 -16.83 -20.93
CA HIS A 142 -5.55 -17.90 -20.96
C HIS A 142 -5.48 -18.87 -19.76
N LEU A 143 -5.15 -18.33 -18.57
CA LEU A 143 -5.05 -19.13 -17.35
C LEU A 143 -6.43 -19.45 -16.77
N GLU A 144 -6.54 -20.65 -16.20
CA GLU A 144 -7.73 -21.06 -15.45
C GLU A 144 -7.84 -20.31 -14.11
N LEU A 145 -9.06 -20.03 -13.66
CA LEU A 145 -9.35 -19.39 -12.37
C LEU A 145 -8.69 -20.09 -11.18
N LYS A 146 -8.61 -21.43 -11.20
CA LYS A 146 -7.94 -22.20 -10.12
C LYS A 146 -6.46 -21.85 -9.99
N LYS A 147 -5.75 -21.66 -11.10
CA LYS A 147 -4.34 -21.26 -11.10
C LYS A 147 -4.15 -19.83 -10.60
N LEU A 148 -5.10 -18.93 -10.92
CA LEU A 148 -5.05 -17.55 -10.42
C LEU A 148 -5.12 -17.48 -8.90
N ALA A 149 -5.93 -18.31 -8.26
CA ALA A 149 -6.07 -18.32 -6.80
C ALA A 149 -4.71 -18.52 -6.09
N TRP A 150 -3.76 -19.21 -6.73
CA TRP A 150 -2.41 -19.41 -6.19
C TRP A 150 -1.42 -18.33 -6.62
N LEU A 151 -1.55 -17.79 -7.84
CA LEU A 151 -0.58 -16.83 -8.38
C LEU A 151 -0.80 -15.41 -7.83
N VAL A 152 -2.06 -14.99 -7.69
CA VAL A 152 -2.41 -13.62 -7.27
C VAL A 152 -1.91 -13.25 -5.86
N PRO A 153 -1.91 -14.15 -4.85
CA PRO A 153 -1.39 -13.82 -3.53
C PRO A 153 0.13 -13.70 -3.44
N LEU A 154 0.90 -14.35 -4.33
CA LEU A 154 2.36 -14.42 -4.22
C LEU A 154 3.04 -13.03 -4.17
N PRO A 155 2.74 -12.08 -5.07
CA PRO A 155 3.29 -10.74 -4.98
C PRO A 155 2.92 -10.03 -3.67
N THR A 156 1.69 -10.21 -3.20
CA THR A 156 1.21 -9.59 -1.96
C THR A 156 1.94 -10.13 -0.74
N ILE A 157 2.20 -11.44 -0.69
CA ILE A 157 3.02 -12.09 0.36
C ILE A 157 4.43 -11.50 0.35
N ALA A 158 5.06 -11.42 -0.83
CA ALA A 158 6.40 -10.82 -0.96
C ALA A 158 6.44 -9.37 -0.49
N GLY A 159 5.41 -8.58 -0.82
CA GLY A 159 5.23 -7.21 -0.34
C GLY A 159 5.09 -7.13 1.18
N GLY A 160 4.35 -8.06 1.78
CA GLY A 160 4.19 -8.17 3.23
C GLY A 160 5.50 -8.48 3.95
N ILE A 161 6.28 -9.45 3.43
CA ILE A 161 7.62 -9.77 3.94
C ILE A 161 8.52 -8.54 3.85
N ALA A 162 8.54 -7.86 2.70
CA ALA A 162 9.33 -6.66 2.51
C ALA A 162 8.94 -5.54 3.49
N ALA A 163 7.65 -5.31 3.72
CA ALA A 163 7.16 -4.33 4.68
C ALA A 163 7.60 -4.68 6.11
N ALA A 164 7.50 -5.96 6.50
CA ALA A 164 7.89 -6.41 7.84
C ALA A 164 9.38 -6.21 8.12
N ILE A 165 10.25 -6.45 7.12
CA ILE A 165 11.70 -6.31 7.27
C ILE A 165 12.22 -4.88 7.02
N SER A 166 11.40 -4.00 6.43
CA SER A 166 11.79 -2.63 6.05
C SER A 166 12.39 -1.85 7.21
N GLY A 167 11.69 -1.82 8.35
CA GLY A 167 12.17 -1.13 9.56
C GLY A 167 13.49 -1.69 10.09
N TYR A 168 13.66 -3.02 10.06
CA TYR A 168 14.91 -3.65 10.45
C TYR A 168 16.07 -3.26 9.52
N LEU A 169 15.85 -3.33 8.22
CA LEU A 169 16.85 -2.94 7.22
C LEU A 169 17.25 -1.47 7.37
N MET A 170 16.28 -0.58 7.60
CA MET A 170 16.54 0.84 7.77
C MET A 170 17.42 1.14 8.99
N VAL A 171 17.13 0.47 10.12
CA VAL A 171 17.85 0.73 11.38
C VAL A 171 19.21 0.05 11.44
N HIS A 172 19.38 -1.14 10.87
CA HIS A 172 20.61 -1.92 11.00
C HIS A 172 21.52 -1.82 9.78
N LEU A 173 20.97 -2.01 8.57
CA LEU A 173 21.78 -2.07 7.36
C LEU A 173 22.00 -0.68 6.75
N PHE A 174 20.96 0.17 6.77
CA PHE A 174 21.00 1.51 6.19
C PHE A 174 21.08 2.62 7.24
N LYS A 175 21.60 2.31 8.42
CA LYS A 175 21.78 3.29 9.50
C LYS A 175 22.51 4.54 9.00
N LYS A 176 21.89 5.72 9.17
CA LYS A 176 22.33 7.01 8.63
C LYS A 176 22.35 7.12 7.09
N LYS A 177 21.82 6.13 6.39
CA LYS A 177 21.74 6.07 4.91
C LYS A 177 20.33 5.74 4.45
N GLU A 178 19.31 6.23 5.15
CA GLU A 178 17.89 5.90 4.93
C GLU A 178 17.45 6.31 3.52
N VAL A 179 17.95 7.45 3.02
CA VAL A 179 17.70 7.90 1.64
C VAL A 179 18.28 6.92 0.62
N LEU A 180 19.45 6.33 0.89
CA LEU A 180 20.03 5.31 0.01
C LEU A 180 19.14 4.06 -0.06
N MET A 181 18.51 3.67 1.06
CA MET A 181 17.54 2.56 1.06
C MET A 181 16.35 2.88 0.14
N LEU A 182 15.78 4.09 0.23
CA LEU A 182 14.68 4.52 -0.64
C LEU A 182 15.10 4.50 -2.11
N ILE A 183 16.27 5.07 -2.44
CA ILE A 183 16.78 5.09 -3.81
C ILE A 183 16.98 3.68 -4.34
N THR A 184 17.67 2.80 -3.59
CA THR A 184 17.91 1.42 -4.03
C THR A 184 16.62 0.65 -4.23
N ALA A 185 15.65 0.79 -3.33
CA ALA A 185 14.34 0.14 -3.46
C ALA A 185 13.55 0.67 -4.68
N CYS A 186 13.59 1.97 -4.96
CA CYS A 186 12.96 2.55 -6.15
C CYS A 186 13.64 2.10 -7.44
N VAL A 187 14.99 2.06 -7.48
CA VAL A 187 15.74 1.57 -8.64
C VAL A 187 15.43 0.09 -8.90
N LEU A 188 15.41 -0.75 -7.87
CA LEU A 188 15.02 -2.15 -8.00
C LEU A 188 13.58 -2.30 -8.49
N THR A 189 12.66 -1.46 -7.99
CA THR A 189 11.27 -1.42 -8.47
C THR A 189 11.21 -1.11 -9.97
N LEU A 190 11.98 -0.13 -10.43
CA LEU A 190 12.05 0.21 -11.86
C LEU A 190 12.63 -0.94 -12.70
N LEU A 191 13.74 -1.55 -12.26
CA LEU A 191 14.37 -2.66 -12.98
C LEU A 191 13.43 -3.87 -13.09
N PHE A 192 12.78 -4.25 -12.01
CA PHE A 192 11.85 -5.38 -12.01
C PHE A 192 10.56 -5.07 -12.77
N MET A 193 10.04 -3.84 -12.69
CA MET A 193 8.88 -3.41 -13.48
C MET A 193 9.20 -3.40 -14.97
N PHE A 194 10.41 -2.97 -15.37
CA PHE A 194 10.87 -3.05 -16.74
C PHE A 194 11.04 -4.50 -17.19
N GLY A 195 11.59 -5.37 -16.33
CA GLY A 195 11.66 -6.82 -16.58
C GLY A 195 10.28 -7.42 -16.81
N LEU A 196 9.28 -7.06 -16.00
CA LEU A 196 7.89 -7.48 -16.19
C LEU A 196 7.34 -7.00 -17.54
N PHE A 197 7.54 -5.73 -17.88
CA PHE A 197 7.12 -5.17 -19.17
C PHE A 197 7.69 -5.92 -20.38
N ARG A 198 8.94 -6.37 -20.32
CA ARG A 198 9.63 -7.09 -21.40
C ARG A 198 9.32 -8.59 -21.44
N SER A 199 8.76 -9.13 -20.39
CA SER A 199 8.54 -10.58 -20.24
C SER A 199 7.31 -11.04 -21.02
N GLN A 200 7.44 -12.19 -21.69
CA GLN A 200 6.35 -12.88 -22.38
C GLN A 200 5.99 -14.20 -21.72
N SER A 201 6.95 -14.85 -21.06
CA SER A 201 6.73 -16.10 -20.35
C SER A 201 6.07 -15.89 -19.00
N LEU A 202 5.05 -16.68 -18.68
CA LEU A 202 4.33 -16.65 -17.42
C LEU A 202 5.26 -16.69 -16.20
N PHE A 203 6.28 -17.55 -16.25
CA PHE A 203 7.26 -17.68 -15.17
C PHE A 203 7.97 -16.35 -14.88
N TRP A 204 8.48 -15.66 -15.91
CA TRP A 204 9.17 -14.39 -15.75
C TRP A 204 8.22 -13.26 -15.36
N ILE A 205 6.99 -13.23 -15.89
CA ILE A 205 5.96 -12.25 -15.53
C ILE A 205 5.68 -12.33 -14.02
N VAL A 206 5.41 -13.54 -13.50
CA VAL A 206 5.12 -13.75 -12.08
C VAL A 206 6.34 -13.45 -11.22
N SER A 207 7.53 -13.90 -11.64
CA SER A 207 8.78 -13.65 -10.90
C SER A 207 9.08 -12.17 -10.78
N PHE A 208 9.03 -11.41 -11.88
CA PHE A 208 9.25 -9.98 -11.85
C PHE A 208 8.14 -9.22 -11.12
N GLN A 209 6.90 -9.70 -11.15
CA GLN A 209 5.82 -9.13 -10.35
C GLN A 209 6.10 -9.29 -8.85
N ILE A 210 6.51 -10.47 -8.40
CA ILE A 210 6.90 -10.74 -7.00
C ILE A 210 8.03 -9.81 -6.57
N LEU A 211 9.09 -9.71 -7.38
CA LEU A 211 10.24 -8.86 -7.10
C LEU A 211 9.88 -7.36 -7.10
N THR A 212 9.00 -6.93 -8.02
CA THR A 212 8.48 -5.56 -8.04
C THR A 212 7.73 -5.24 -6.76
N TYR A 213 6.84 -6.13 -6.30
CA TYR A 213 6.09 -5.95 -5.05
C TYR A 213 7.00 -5.91 -3.83
N PHE A 214 8.02 -6.76 -3.80
CA PHE A 214 9.02 -6.74 -2.74
C PHE A 214 9.75 -5.40 -2.68
N ALA A 215 10.36 -4.98 -3.79
CA ALA A 215 11.15 -3.75 -3.85
C ALA A 215 10.29 -2.51 -3.57
N LYS A 216 9.11 -2.39 -4.20
CA LYS A 216 8.24 -1.24 -3.99
C LYS A 216 7.69 -1.17 -2.56
N SER A 217 7.45 -2.33 -1.90
CA SER A 217 6.97 -2.34 -0.51
C SER A 217 8.06 -1.90 0.46
N LEU A 218 9.32 -2.23 0.20
CA LEU A 218 10.46 -1.66 0.94
C LEU A 218 10.48 -0.13 0.81
N ALA A 219 10.33 0.40 -0.41
CA ALA A 219 10.30 1.85 -0.64
C ALA A 219 9.10 2.51 0.03
N PHE A 220 7.90 1.94 -0.12
CA PHE A 220 6.67 2.52 0.41
C PHE A 220 6.64 2.55 1.94
N THR A 221 7.01 1.45 2.60
CA THR A 221 7.14 1.40 4.06
C THR A 221 8.26 2.31 4.53
N GLY A 222 9.39 2.32 3.81
CA GLY A 222 10.53 3.18 4.07
C GLY A 222 10.20 4.68 4.05
N ILE A 223 9.19 5.13 3.28
CA ILE A 223 8.71 6.52 3.34
C ILE A 223 8.23 6.85 4.76
N PHE A 224 7.38 6.01 5.35
CA PHE A 224 6.82 6.23 6.68
C PHE A 224 7.88 6.08 7.78
N ASP A 225 8.77 5.10 7.64
CA ASP A 225 9.88 4.88 8.57
C ASP A 225 10.81 6.10 8.59
N PHE A 226 11.17 6.63 7.42
CA PHE A 226 12.03 7.81 7.31
C PHE A 226 11.30 9.09 7.73
N ALA A 227 10.03 9.27 7.35
CA ALA A 227 9.22 10.39 7.80
C ALA A 227 9.13 10.46 9.33
N SER A 228 9.05 9.31 10.02
CA SER A 228 9.01 9.25 11.48
C SER A 228 10.30 9.72 12.16
N GLN A 229 11.41 9.75 11.43
CA GLN A 229 12.72 10.16 11.95
C GLN A 229 13.04 11.63 11.68
N VAL A 230 12.51 12.19 10.59
CA VAL A 230 12.87 13.55 10.13
C VAL A 230 11.81 14.60 10.36
N LEU A 231 10.54 14.20 10.55
CA LEU A 231 9.46 15.14 10.77
C LEU A 231 9.30 15.47 12.26
N HIS A 232 8.99 16.74 12.57
CA HIS A 232 8.75 17.20 13.94
C HIS A 232 7.45 16.63 14.50
N ASP A 233 7.46 16.28 15.79
CA ASP A 233 6.33 15.65 16.48
C ASP A 233 5.02 16.46 16.34
N ASP A 234 5.07 17.78 16.38
CA ASP A 234 3.90 18.66 16.28
C ASP A 234 3.19 18.61 14.90
N SER A 235 3.93 18.38 13.84
CA SER A 235 3.40 18.30 12.46
C SER A 235 3.27 16.87 11.92
N TYR A 236 3.79 15.90 12.65
CA TYR A 236 3.90 14.51 12.19
C TYR A 236 2.56 13.91 11.77
N GLY A 237 1.52 14.03 12.60
CA GLY A 237 0.21 13.44 12.28
C GLY A 237 -0.40 14.00 11.00
N SER A 238 -0.30 15.32 10.80
CA SER A 238 -0.78 15.96 9.58
C SER A 238 0.03 15.59 8.35
N ALA A 239 1.35 15.55 8.49
CA ALA A 239 2.26 15.17 7.42
C ALA A 239 2.02 13.71 6.96
N ILE A 240 1.90 12.77 7.90
CA ILE A 240 1.58 11.37 7.59
C ILE A 240 0.23 11.24 6.90
N GLY A 241 -0.78 11.99 7.36
CA GLY A 241 -2.09 12.02 6.69
C GLY A 241 -1.99 12.47 5.23
N ILE A 242 -1.20 13.51 4.95
CA ILE A 242 -0.98 14.04 3.59
C ILE A 242 -0.19 13.03 2.74
N ILE A 243 0.84 12.40 3.29
CA ILE A 243 1.63 11.37 2.59
C ILE A 243 0.73 10.17 2.24
N ASN A 244 -0.10 9.72 3.20
CA ASN A 244 -1.04 8.63 2.97
C ASN A 244 -2.07 8.99 1.91
N PHE A 245 -2.61 10.22 1.92
CA PHE A 245 -3.51 10.71 0.87
C PHE A 245 -2.87 10.62 -0.52
N GLY A 246 -1.60 11.02 -0.66
CA GLY A 246 -0.85 10.87 -1.92
C GLY A 246 -0.78 9.41 -2.39
N GLY A 247 -0.50 8.49 -1.47
CA GLY A 247 -0.53 7.06 -1.74
C GLY A 247 -1.91 6.58 -2.22
N GLN A 248 -2.99 6.96 -1.52
CA GLN A 248 -4.35 6.58 -1.90
C GLN A 248 -4.78 7.18 -3.24
N LEU A 249 -4.36 8.41 -3.53
CA LEU A 249 -4.58 9.04 -4.83
C LEU A 249 -3.90 8.23 -5.95
N GLY A 250 -2.67 7.76 -5.74
CA GLY A 250 -2.01 6.83 -6.66
C GLY A 250 -2.78 5.53 -6.86
N GLY A 251 -3.39 5.02 -5.78
CA GLY A 251 -4.26 3.85 -5.82
C GLY A 251 -5.54 4.04 -6.63
N PHE A 252 -6.05 5.25 -6.70
CA PHE A 252 -7.18 5.61 -7.56
C PHE A 252 -6.73 5.79 -9.03
N VAL A 253 -5.64 6.52 -9.25
CA VAL A 253 -5.13 6.85 -10.58
C VAL A 253 -4.63 5.60 -11.32
N GLY A 254 -3.96 4.68 -10.64
CA GLY A 254 -3.32 3.51 -11.26
C GLY A 254 -4.27 2.64 -12.08
N PRO A 255 -5.35 2.10 -11.51
CA PRO A 255 -6.32 1.30 -12.25
C PRO A 255 -7.00 2.05 -13.40
N LEU A 256 -7.31 3.33 -13.21
CA LEU A 256 -7.93 4.17 -14.23
C LEU A 256 -6.98 4.40 -15.41
N LEU A 257 -5.72 4.69 -15.13
CA LEU A 257 -4.68 4.91 -16.14
C LEU A 257 -4.49 3.66 -17.01
N ILE A 258 -4.38 2.48 -16.39
CA ILE A 258 -4.28 1.22 -17.12
C ILE A 258 -5.53 0.98 -17.96
N GLY A 259 -6.74 1.14 -17.38
CA GLY A 259 -8.00 0.95 -18.08
C GLY A 259 -8.12 1.85 -19.31
N TRP A 260 -7.76 3.11 -19.15
CA TRP A 260 -7.77 4.10 -20.22
C TRP A 260 -6.78 3.75 -21.33
N ILE A 261 -5.53 3.39 -20.99
CA ILE A 261 -4.52 2.98 -21.97
C ILE A 261 -4.95 1.71 -22.71
N VAL A 262 -5.45 0.70 -21.99
CA VAL A 262 -5.93 -0.55 -22.61
C VAL A 262 -7.11 -0.28 -23.55
N GLN A 263 -8.04 0.59 -23.16
CA GLN A 263 -9.17 0.96 -23.99
C GLN A 263 -8.76 1.67 -25.29
N LEU A 264 -7.74 2.55 -25.22
CA LEU A 264 -7.24 3.29 -26.38
C LEU A 264 -6.36 2.45 -27.31
N THR A 265 -5.52 1.58 -26.74
CA THR A 265 -4.47 0.88 -27.50
C THR A 265 -4.78 -0.59 -27.77
N GLY A 266 -5.75 -1.18 -27.04
CA GLY A 266 -6.00 -2.62 -27.05
C GLY A 266 -4.85 -3.45 -26.44
N SER A 267 -3.84 -2.81 -25.82
CA SER A 267 -2.58 -3.44 -25.43
C SER A 267 -2.28 -3.29 -23.94
N TYR A 268 -2.16 -4.42 -23.25
CA TYR A 268 -1.64 -4.45 -21.89
C TYR A 268 -0.16 -4.05 -21.79
N SER A 269 0.62 -4.31 -22.84
CA SER A 269 2.02 -3.91 -22.88
C SER A 269 2.17 -2.38 -22.80
N ALA A 270 1.31 -1.62 -23.52
CA ALA A 270 1.28 -0.17 -23.41
C ALA A 270 0.91 0.31 -22.00
N ALA A 271 -0.02 -0.38 -21.34
CA ALA A 271 -0.40 -0.07 -19.96
C ALA A 271 0.74 -0.34 -18.97
N PHE A 272 1.48 -1.44 -19.14
CA PHE A 272 2.65 -1.74 -18.30
C PHE A 272 3.78 -0.73 -18.51
N LEU A 273 3.93 -0.18 -19.72
CA LEU A 273 4.84 0.94 -19.95
C LEU A 273 4.46 2.17 -19.12
N GLY A 274 3.17 2.46 -18.96
CA GLY A 274 2.68 3.51 -18.05
C GLY A 274 3.12 3.29 -16.59
N LEU A 275 3.15 2.04 -16.13
CA LEU A 275 3.67 1.70 -14.81
C LEU A 275 5.19 1.83 -14.71
N VAL A 276 5.92 1.53 -15.79
CA VAL A 276 7.38 1.80 -15.86
C VAL A 276 7.66 3.30 -15.75
N ILE A 277 6.86 4.16 -16.39
CA ILE A 277 6.96 5.61 -16.25
C ILE A 277 6.73 6.04 -14.81
N SER A 278 5.73 5.46 -14.11
CA SER A 278 5.53 5.71 -12.68
C SER A 278 6.73 5.29 -11.84
N ALA A 279 7.39 4.17 -12.17
CA ALA A 279 8.61 3.75 -11.50
C ALA A 279 9.78 4.72 -11.75
N VAL A 280 9.90 5.30 -12.95
CA VAL A 280 10.88 6.35 -13.24
C VAL A 280 10.62 7.59 -12.39
N ILE A 281 9.36 8.02 -12.27
CA ILE A 281 8.97 9.14 -11.40
C ILE A 281 9.37 8.85 -9.95
N ALA A 282 9.14 7.62 -9.45
CA ALA A 282 9.56 7.22 -8.11
C ALA A 282 11.09 7.32 -7.92
N VAL A 283 11.87 6.87 -8.89
CA VAL A 283 13.35 6.98 -8.86
C VAL A 283 13.78 8.44 -8.84
N ILE A 284 13.30 9.26 -9.76
CA ILE A 284 13.66 10.70 -9.83
C ILE A 284 13.32 11.38 -8.50
N THR A 285 12.11 11.14 -7.98
CA THR A 285 11.67 11.73 -6.71
C THR A 285 12.54 11.28 -5.55
N SER A 286 12.96 10.01 -5.51
CA SER A 286 13.82 9.48 -4.44
C SER A 286 15.20 10.15 -4.40
N PHE A 287 15.76 10.52 -5.56
CA PHE A 287 17.01 11.28 -5.64
C PHE A 287 16.88 12.74 -5.17
N CYS A 288 15.67 13.33 -5.26
CA CYS A 288 15.42 14.67 -4.77
C CYS A 288 15.29 14.74 -3.24
N ILE A 289 15.09 13.60 -2.56
CA ILE A 289 14.98 13.55 -1.10
C ILE A 289 16.38 13.70 -0.51
N LYS A 290 16.58 14.74 0.31
CA LYS A 290 17.82 14.97 1.03
C LYS A 290 17.63 14.74 2.52
N ARG A 291 18.65 14.21 3.18
CA ARG A 291 18.76 14.22 4.63
C ARG A 291 19.49 15.49 5.02
N ASP A 292 18.86 16.38 5.80
CA ASP A 292 19.59 17.47 6.44
C ASP A 292 20.65 16.87 7.37
N ARG A 293 21.87 17.39 7.27
CA ARG A 293 23.01 16.96 8.09
C ARG A 293 22.87 17.44 9.51
#